data_bfb393f7b0022ba16be8b1d02f2a0594
#
_entry.id   bfb393f7b0022ba16be8b1d02f2a0594
#
_cell.length_a   1.000
_cell.length_b   1.000
_cell.length_c   1.000
_cell.angle_alpha   90.00
_cell.angle_beta   90.00
_cell.angle_gamma   90.00
#
_symmetry.space_group_name_H-M   'P 1'
#
loop_
_entity.id
_entity.type
_entity.pdbx_description
1 polymer ?
#
loop_
_entity_poly.entity_id
_entity_poly.type
_entity_poly.pdbx_seq_one_letter_code
_entity_poly.pdbx_strand_id
1 'polypeptide(L)'
;PTFDAGQDYILLYDREGKTYLLCNSVAALYEGSEEYPIYGADVSDNGSYLILTGTPEYSSVLKVYNRSFRLAREVKTDRYPLAAKLSGDGTRMALACYTCADSGEAEGHILVYELGEKTELLRDISLKDLPLMISFDQKNRLAVLTEKGLYLCDAQGQERAFRSFEGRIPVLCATEGEKIAVSFEDSRMLFENTVWCYDTEKDSVWESPAKGHIRTLFLA
;
A
#
# COMPACT_ATOMS: atom_id res chain seq x y z
N PRO A 1 15.79 3.20 -9.14
CA PRO A 1 14.38 3.29 -9.56
C PRO A 1 13.56 2.17 -8.93
N THR A 2 12.33 2.46 -8.61
CA THR A 2 11.32 1.53 -8.10
C THR A 2 10.12 1.60 -9.05
N PHE A 3 9.24 0.62 -9.02
CA PHE A 3 8.03 0.65 -9.83
C PHE A 3 6.83 0.16 -9.03
N ASP A 4 5.65 0.60 -9.45
CA ASP A 4 4.36 0.03 -9.10
C ASP A 4 3.57 -0.24 -10.39
N ALA A 5 2.69 -1.23 -10.37
CA ALA A 5 1.96 -1.67 -11.54
C ALA A 5 0.47 -1.88 -11.22
N GLY A 6 -0.37 -1.25 -12.04
CA GLY A 6 -1.77 -1.60 -12.20
C GLY A 6 -1.96 -2.59 -13.36
N GLN A 7 -3.19 -2.85 -13.75
CA GLN A 7 -3.52 -3.85 -14.78
C GLN A 7 -2.86 -3.53 -16.14
N ASP A 8 -2.94 -2.27 -16.60
CA ASP A 8 -2.45 -1.83 -17.91
C ASP A 8 -1.33 -0.79 -17.82
N TYR A 9 -0.97 -0.34 -16.64
CA TYR A 9 -0.05 0.76 -16.42
C TYR A 9 1.09 0.37 -15.49
N ILE A 10 2.26 0.95 -15.71
CA ILE A 10 3.44 0.83 -14.85
C ILE A 10 3.92 2.24 -14.54
N LEU A 11 4.08 2.54 -13.28
CA LEU A 11 4.66 3.78 -12.80
C LEU A 11 6.06 3.51 -12.23
N LEU A 12 7.07 3.95 -12.97
CA LEU A 12 8.47 3.92 -12.51
C LEU A 12 8.78 5.24 -11.82
N TYR A 13 9.46 5.20 -10.71
CA TYR A 13 9.87 6.40 -10.00
C TYR A 13 11.22 6.25 -9.32
N ASP A 14 11.88 7.35 -9.10
CA ASP A 14 13.14 7.40 -8.36
C ASP A 14 12.82 7.66 -6.88
N ARG A 15 12.86 6.60 -6.07
CA ARG A 15 12.62 6.71 -4.63
C ARG A 15 13.70 7.57 -4.00
N GLU A 16 13.32 8.56 -3.20
CA GLU A 16 14.18 9.61 -2.65
C GLU A 16 14.74 10.59 -3.72
N GLY A 17 14.49 10.31 -5.00
CA GLY A 17 14.68 11.24 -6.11
C GLY A 17 13.42 12.04 -6.40
N LYS A 18 13.34 12.61 -7.63
CA LYS A 18 12.26 13.56 -7.97
C LYS A 18 11.54 13.19 -9.26
N THR A 19 12.02 12.23 -10.02
CA THR A 19 11.51 11.91 -11.35
C THR A 19 10.65 10.66 -11.35
N TYR A 20 9.68 10.63 -12.26
CA TYR A 20 8.84 9.47 -12.49
C TYR A 20 8.45 9.35 -13.95
N LEU A 21 8.12 8.13 -14.37
CA LEU A 21 7.70 7.77 -15.72
C LEU A 21 6.47 6.86 -15.65
N LEU A 22 5.37 7.31 -16.24
CA LEU A 22 4.20 6.46 -16.45
C LEU A 22 4.29 5.84 -17.85
N CYS A 23 4.14 4.54 -17.95
CA CYS A 23 4.10 3.80 -19.19
C CYS A 23 2.98 2.75 -19.18
N ASN A 24 2.72 2.19 -20.34
CA ASN A 24 1.90 1.01 -20.54
C ASN A 24 2.69 -0.03 -21.33
N SER A 25 2.06 -1.15 -21.71
CA SER A 25 2.70 -2.22 -22.47
C SER A 25 3.23 -1.80 -23.85
N VAL A 26 2.85 -0.63 -24.35
CA VAL A 26 3.16 -0.17 -25.71
C VAL A 26 4.16 0.99 -25.72
N ALA A 27 4.03 1.94 -24.79
CA ALA A 27 4.78 3.20 -24.84
C ALA A 27 4.97 3.85 -23.47
N ALA A 28 5.97 4.73 -23.40
CA ALA A 28 6.06 5.76 -22.37
C ALA A 28 4.96 6.79 -22.62
N LEU A 29 4.14 7.05 -21.60
CA LEU A 29 2.97 7.93 -21.70
C LEU A 29 3.28 9.33 -21.18
N TYR A 30 3.98 9.43 -20.08
CA TYR A 30 4.26 10.69 -19.42
C TYR A 30 5.52 10.60 -18.54
N GLU A 31 6.39 11.58 -18.68
CA GLU A 31 7.54 11.79 -17.79
C GLU A 31 7.30 13.06 -16.96
N GLY A 32 7.46 12.94 -15.64
CA GLY A 32 7.22 14.02 -14.73
C GLY A 32 8.29 14.15 -13.66
N SER A 33 8.23 15.27 -12.93
CA SER A 33 9.09 15.51 -11.80
C SER A 33 8.37 16.27 -10.70
N GLU A 34 8.78 16.02 -9.46
CA GLU A 34 8.31 16.69 -8.26
C GLU A 34 9.35 17.70 -7.74
N GLU A 35 8.88 18.69 -7.02
CA GLU A 35 9.77 19.67 -6.36
C GLU A 35 10.56 19.03 -5.21
N TYR A 36 9.94 18.08 -4.51
CA TYR A 36 10.49 17.38 -3.35
C TYR A 36 10.69 15.89 -3.62
N PRO A 37 11.52 15.19 -2.82
CA PRO A 37 11.76 13.76 -2.99
C PRO A 37 10.47 12.93 -2.96
N ILE A 38 10.41 11.91 -3.82
CA ILE A 38 9.31 10.95 -3.90
C ILE A 38 9.58 9.85 -2.87
N TYR A 39 8.66 9.67 -1.92
CA TYR A 39 8.71 8.61 -0.92
C TYR A 39 8.06 7.32 -1.43
N GLY A 40 7.04 7.45 -2.28
CA GLY A 40 6.31 6.35 -2.89
C GLY A 40 5.44 6.83 -4.02
N ALA A 41 4.99 5.91 -4.85
CA ALA A 41 4.05 6.16 -5.92
C ALA A 41 3.18 4.93 -6.15
N ASP A 42 2.03 5.11 -6.77
CA ASP A 42 1.09 4.05 -7.08
C ASP A 42 0.28 4.38 -8.33
N VAL A 43 -0.15 3.37 -9.06
CA VAL A 43 -0.97 3.53 -10.26
C VAL A 43 -2.19 2.62 -10.20
N SER A 44 -3.37 3.19 -10.41
CA SER A 44 -4.63 2.46 -10.49
C SER A 44 -4.87 1.85 -11.88
N ASP A 45 -5.77 0.87 -11.95
CA ASP A 45 -6.13 0.20 -13.21
C ASP A 45 -6.80 1.15 -14.22
N ASN A 46 -7.40 2.23 -13.73
CA ASN A 46 -8.00 3.25 -14.58
C ASN A 46 -6.98 4.26 -15.18
N GLY A 47 -5.69 4.15 -14.82
CA GLY A 47 -4.60 5.03 -15.28
C GLY A 47 -4.46 6.35 -14.51
N SER A 48 -5.19 6.55 -13.43
CA SER A 48 -4.88 7.59 -12.45
C SER A 48 -3.68 7.14 -11.61
N TYR A 49 -2.86 8.07 -11.17
CA TYR A 49 -1.69 7.73 -10.38
C TYR A 49 -1.48 8.67 -9.20
N LEU A 50 -0.81 8.17 -8.19
CA LEU A 50 -0.49 8.85 -6.95
C LEU A 50 1.01 9.03 -6.83
N ILE A 51 1.43 10.22 -6.41
CA ILE A 51 2.79 10.49 -5.94
C ILE A 51 2.72 10.90 -4.46
N LEU A 52 3.48 10.20 -3.63
CA LEU A 52 3.65 10.52 -2.23
C LEU A 52 5.00 11.22 -2.04
N THR A 53 4.94 12.42 -1.52
CA THR A 53 6.11 13.27 -1.25
C THR A 53 5.93 13.98 0.11
N GLY A 54 6.84 14.85 0.48
CA GLY A 54 6.72 15.74 1.63
C GLY A 54 7.10 17.17 1.25
N THR A 55 6.92 18.10 2.16
CA THR A 55 7.38 19.48 2.05
C THR A 55 7.99 19.91 3.39
N PRO A 56 8.65 21.07 3.48
CA PRO A 56 9.11 21.58 4.78
C PRO A 56 8.00 21.80 5.82
N GLU A 57 6.74 21.95 5.35
CA GLU A 57 5.58 22.24 6.19
C GLU A 57 4.77 20.96 6.52
N TYR A 58 4.81 19.95 5.67
CA TYR A 58 4.02 18.73 5.80
C TYR A 58 4.85 17.49 5.60
N SER A 59 4.77 16.55 6.53
CA SER A 59 5.50 15.27 6.45
C SER A 59 5.00 14.39 5.29
N SER A 60 3.72 14.50 4.94
CA SER A 60 3.14 13.80 3.80
C SER A 60 2.32 14.74 2.93
N VAL A 61 2.58 14.68 1.63
CA VAL A 61 1.78 15.29 0.57
C VAL A 61 1.45 14.22 -0.46
N LEU A 62 0.15 13.92 -0.61
CA LEU A 62 -0.36 12.96 -1.57
C LEU A 62 -0.92 13.73 -2.75
N LYS A 63 -0.38 13.51 -3.93
CA LYS A 63 -0.81 14.12 -5.18
C LYS A 63 -1.40 13.07 -6.09
N VAL A 64 -2.68 13.18 -6.40
CA VAL A 64 -3.36 12.27 -7.33
C VAL A 64 -3.52 12.95 -8.67
N TYR A 65 -3.00 12.33 -9.70
CA TYR A 65 -3.07 12.77 -11.08
C TYR A 65 -4.09 11.94 -11.86
N ASN A 66 -4.82 12.59 -12.75
CA ASN A 66 -5.77 11.91 -13.62
C ASN A 66 -5.09 11.36 -14.88
N ARG A 67 -5.86 10.62 -15.70
CA ARG A 67 -5.41 10.03 -16.98
C ARG A 67 -4.89 11.04 -18.01
N SER A 68 -5.16 12.33 -17.82
CA SER A 68 -4.62 13.42 -18.65
C SER A 68 -3.37 14.05 -18.03
N PHE A 69 -2.76 13.37 -17.07
CA PHE A 69 -1.52 13.77 -16.37
C PHE A 69 -1.65 15.10 -15.61
N ARG A 70 -2.87 15.50 -15.26
CA ARG A 70 -3.15 16.73 -14.52
C ARG A 70 -3.40 16.42 -13.05
N LEU A 71 -2.82 17.23 -12.17
CA LEU A 71 -3.11 17.16 -10.75
C LEU A 71 -4.62 17.34 -10.51
N ALA A 72 -5.25 16.28 -10.02
CA ALA A 72 -6.67 16.26 -9.74
C ALA A 72 -6.96 16.51 -8.27
N ARG A 73 -6.11 15.98 -7.38
CA ARG A 73 -6.30 16.07 -5.91
C ARG A 73 -4.96 16.22 -5.22
N GLU A 74 -4.97 16.96 -4.11
CA GLU A 74 -3.83 17.06 -3.21
C GLU A 74 -4.32 16.96 -1.77
N VAL A 75 -3.65 16.13 -0.97
CA VAL A 75 -3.90 15.98 0.46
C VAL A 75 -2.60 16.19 1.21
N LYS A 76 -2.63 16.97 2.28
CA LYS A 76 -1.47 17.29 3.13
C LYS A 76 -1.74 16.86 4.56
N THR A 77 -0.74 16.29 5.23
CA THR A 77 -0.82 15.90 6.63
C THR A 77 0.56 15.91 7.28
N ASP A 78 0.61 16.14 8.58
CA ASP A 78 1.84 16.12 9.38
C ASP A 78 2.27 14.71 9.78
N ARG A 79 1.49 13.68 9.41
CA ARG A 79 1.82 12.30 9.70
C ARG A 79 2.96 11.80 8.82
N TYR A 80 3.85 11.01 9.40
CA TYR A 80 5.02 10.46 8.70
C TYR A 80 4.59 9.30 7.78
N PRO A 81 4.89 9.35 6.48
CA PRO A 81 4.40 8.37 5.52
C PRO A 81 5.21 7.08 5.58
N LEU A 82 4.51 5.96 5.38
CA LEU A 82 5.11 4.63 5.17
C LEU A 82 4.78 4.10 3.77
N ALA A 83 3.51 4.17 3.36
CA ALA A 83 3.05 3.77 2.04
C ALA A 83 1.74 4.47 1.69
N ALA A 84 1.47 4.62 0.40
CA ALA A 84 0.17 5.09 -0.09
C ALA A 84 -0.28 4.25 -1.27
N LYS A 85 -1.59 4.00 -1.37
CA LYS A 85 -2.19 3.20 -2.45
C LYS A 85 -3.50 3.83 -2.93
N LEU A 86 -3.76 3.66 -4.24
CA LEU A 86 -5.05 3.91 -4.86
C LEU A 86 -5.84 2.61 -4.98
N SER A 87 -7.16 2.70 -4.95
CA SER A 87 -8.00 1.59 -5.39
C SER A 87 -7.91 1.42 -6.91
N GLY A 88 -8.17 0.20 -7.42
CA GLY A 88 -8.08 -0.08 -8.85
C GLY A 88 -8.97 0.83 -9.71
N ASP A 89 -10.14 1.21 -9.22
CA ASP A 89 -11.06 2.15 -9.89
C ASP A 89 -10.67 3.63 -9.71
N GLY A 90 -9.67 3.93 -8.87
CA GLY A 90 -9.19 5.28 -8.58
C GLY A 90 -10.15 6.14 -7.75
N THR A 91 -11.15 5.54 -7.10
CA THR A 91 -12.14 6.27 -6.28
C THR A 91 -11.77 6.37 -4.81
N ARG A 92 -10.79 5.58 -4.36
CA ARG A 92 -10.27 5.54 -2.98
C ARG A 92 -8.77 5.72 -2.97
N MET A 93 -8.28 6.25 -1.86
CA MET A 93 -6.86 6.36 -1.56
C MET A 93 -6.65 6.02 -0.09
N ALA A 94 -5.58 5.31 0.22
CA ALA A 94 -5.16 5.06 1.59
C ALA A 94 -3.71 5.51 1.79
N LEU A 95 -3.45 6.13 2.95
CA LEU A 95 -2.11 6.45 3.44
C LEU A 95 -1.84 5.63 4.70
N ALA A 96 -0.86 4.75 4.64
CA ALA A 96 -0.24 4.15 5.81
C ALA A 96 0.81 5.13 6.35
N CYS A 97 0.69 5.48 7.61
CA CYS A 97 1.54 6.49 8.25
C CYS A 97 1.71 6.20 9.74
N TYR A 98 2.51 7.00 10.41
CA TYR A 98 2.63 6.96 11.86
C TYR A 98 2.72 8.37 12.43
N THR A 99 2.43 8.46 13.73
CA THR A 99 2.70 9.60 14.57
C THR A 99 3.68 9.19 15.67
N CYS A 100 4.42 10.14 16.21
CA CYS A 100 5.22 9.93 17.41
C CYS A 100 4.48 10.54 18.59
N ALA A 101 4.19 9.74 19.61
CA ALA A 101 3.68 10.25 20.87
C ALA A 101 4.78 11.00 21.63
N ASP A 102 4.41 11.82 22.62
CA ASP A 102 5.36 12.51 23.50
C ASP A 102 6.27 11.54 24.26
N SER A 103 5.83 10.29 24.46
CA SER A 103 6.65 9.20 25.02
C SER A 103 7.77 8.72 24.10
N GLY A 104 7.77 9.12 22.82
CA GLY A 104 8.66 8.62 21.77
C GLY A 104 8.18 7.33 21.13
N GLU A 105 7.04 6.78 21.51
CA GLU A 105 6.45 5.62 20.87
C GLU A 105 5.78 6.00 19.55
N ALA A 106 5.98 5.18 18.52
CA ALA A 106 5.32 5.36 17.23
C ALA A 106 3.94 4.66 17.25
N GLU A 107 2.92 5.38 16.83
CA GLU A 107 1.57 4.88 16.65
C GLU A 107 1.24 4.81 15.17
N GLY A 108 0.88 3.61 14.68
CA GLY A 108 0.51 3.39 13.29
C GLY A 108 -0.90 3.88 12.98
N HIS A 109 -1.09 4.44 11.78
CA HIS A 109 -2.40 4.89 11.31
C HIS A 109 -2.60 4.55 9.84
N ILE A 110 -3.87 4.36 9.48
CA ILE A 110 -4.31 4.32 8.09
C ILE A 110 -5.36 5.41 7.89
N LEU A 111 -5.05 6.35 7.01
CA LEU A 111 -6.00 7.37 6.57
C LEU A 111 -6.64 6.90 5.27
N VAL A 112 -7.95 6.72 5.26
CA VAL A 112 -8.73 6.29 4.08
C VAL A 112 -9.51 7.47 3.56
N TYR A 113 -9.34 7.79 2.27
CA TYR A 113 -9.98 8.91 1.60
C TYR A 113 -10.88 8.45 0.47
N GLU A 114 -11.98 9.16 0.28
CA GLU A 114 -12.79 9.13 -0.94
C GLU A 114 -12.33 10.23 -1.90
N LEU A 115 -12.14 9.85 -3.16
CA LEU A 115 -11.70 10.74 -4.25
C LEU A 115 -12.89 11.12 -5.15
N GLY A 116 -13.94 11.71 -4.58
CA GLY A 116 -15.11 12.20 -5.29
C GLY A 116 -14.91 13.62 -5.90
N GLU A 117 -15.98 14.41 -6.00
CA GLU A 117 -15.87 15.83 -6.40
C GLU A 117 -14.97 16.61 -5.44
N LYS A 118 -15.03 16.27 -4.15
CA LYS A 118 -14.10 16.70 -3.11
C LYS A 118 -13.40 15.49 -2.55
N THR A 119 -12.18 15.69 -2.03
CA THR A 119 -11.49 14.66 -1.29
C THR A 119 -11.96 14.68 0.15
N GLU A 120 -12.49 13.57 0.64
CA GLU A 120 -13.02 13.43 2.00
C GLU A 120 -12.29 12.35 2.76
N LEU A 121 -11.85 12.65 3.99
CA LEU A 121 -11.31 11.65 4.91
C LEU A 121 -12.49 10.82 5.43
N LEU A 122 -12.59 9.57 4.98
CA LEU A 122 -13.61 8.64 5.44
C LEU A 122 -13.28 8.08 6.82
N ARG A 123 -12.01 7.77 7.05
CA ARG A 123 -11.58 7.16 8.31
C ARG A 123 -10.10 7.40 8.60
N ASP A 124 -9.82 7.56 9.88
CA ASP A 124 -8.51 7.44 10.51
C ASP A 124 -8.55 6.19 11.39
N ILE A 125 -7.77 5.17 11.02
CA ILE A 125 -7.67 3.89 11.73
C ILE A 125 -6.39 3.91 12.53
N SER A 126 -6.49 3.94 13.85
CA SER A 126 -5.34 3.75 14.73
C SER A 126 -5.02 2.25 14.82
N LEU A 127 -3.77 1.90 14.66
CA LEU A 127 -3.25 0.54 14.71
C LEU A 127 -2.36 0.37 15.95
N LYS A 128 -2.39 -0.83 16.53
CA LYS A 128 -1.50 -1.18 17.64
C LYS A 128 -0.03 -1.35 17.21
N ASP A 129 0.20 -1.47 15.90
CA ASP A 129 1.48 -1.75 15.28
C ASP A 129 1.67 -0.88 14.04
N LEU A 130 2.92 -0.75 13.58
CA LEU A 130 3.20 -0.03 12.34
C LEU A 130 2.69 -0.82 11.13
N PRO A 131 1.98 -0.17 10.20
CA PRO A 131 1.61 -0.80 8.94
C PRO A 131 2.84 -1.00 8.04
N LEU A 132 3.01 -2.23 7.55
CA LEU A 132 4.11 -2.62 6.66
C LEU A 132 3.69 -2.53 5.19
N MET A 133 2.42 -2.85 4.90
CA MET A 133 1.86 -2.82 3.56
C MET A 133 0.36 -2.57 3.63
N ILE A 134 -0.14 -1.90 2.60
CA ILE A 134 -1.57 -1.72 2.34
C ILE A 134 -1.90 -2.12 0.90
N SER A 135 -3.10 -2.64 0.69
CA SER A 135 -3.61 -2.99 -0.63
C SER A 135 -5.12 -2.88 -0.67
N PHE A 136 -5.65 -2.44 -1.80
CA PHE A 136 -7.09 -2.50 -2.10
C PHE A 136 -7.39 -3.73 -2.95
N ASP A 137 -8.53 -4.36 -2.72
CA ASP A 137 -9.09 -5.33 -3.63
C ASP A 137 -10.03 -4.68 -4.66
N GLN A 138 -10.60 -5.50 -5.56
CA GLN A 138 -11.50 -5.04 -6.61
C GLN A 138 -12.83 -4.45 -6.08
N LYS A 139 -13.17 -4.68 -4.81
CA LYS A 139 -14.36 -4.13 -4.12
C LYS A 139 -14.02 -2.92 -3.25
N ASN A 140 -12.81 -2.36 -3.43
CA ASN A 140 -12.28 -1.26 -2.61
C ASN A 140 -12.17 -1.58 -1.12
N ARG A 141 -12.13 -2.87 -0.74
CA ARG A 141 -11.83 -3.28 0.62
C ARG A 141 -10.33 -3.17 0.85
N LEU A 142 -9.95 -2.75 2.04
CA LEU A 142 -8.56 -2.48 2.38
C LEU A 142 -7.99 -3.61 3.23
N ALA A 143 -6.85 -4.13 2.81
CA ALA A 143 -6.01 -5.01 3.59
C ALA A 143 -4.80 -4.25 4.11
N VAL A 144 -4.51 -4.38 5.40
CA VAL A 144 -3.37 -3.75 6.07
C VAL A 144 -2.53 -4.82 6.74
N LEU A 145 -1.33 -5.02 6.27
CA LEU A 145 -0.35 -5.92 6.88
C LEU A 145 0.44 -5.17 7.94
N THR A 146 0.55 -5.78 9.11
CA THR A 146 1.44 -5.35 10.20
C THR A 146 2.38 -6.50 10.59
N GLU A 147 3.29 -6.27 11.52
CA GLU A 147 4.13 -7.36 12.07
C GLU A 147 3.32 -8.46 12.76
N LYS A 148 2.18 -8.12 13.36
CA LYS A 148 1.40 -9.07 14.17
C LYS A 148 0.26 -9.73 13.43
N GLY A 149 -0.16 -9.18 12.30
CA GLY A 149 -1.30 -9.74 11.58
C GLY A 149 -1.76 -8.91 10.40
N LEU A 150 -2.87 -9.36 9.84
CA LEU A 150 -3.57 -8.74 8.72
C LEU A 150 -4.90 -8.16 9.22
N TYR A 151 -5.05 -6.85 9.08
CA TYR A 151 -6.34 -6.17 9.24
C TYR A 151 -7.09 -6.15 7.91
N LEU A 152 -8.36 -6.46 7.97
CA LEU A 152 -9.28 -6.41 6.82
C LEU A 152 -10.35 -5.37 7.10
N CYS A 153 -10.44 -4.38 6.24
CA CYS A 153 -11.41 -3.30 6.36
C CYS A 153 -12.37 -3.32 5.16
N ASP A 154 -13.60 -2.86 5.37
CA ASP A 154 -14.52 -2.64 4.25
C ASP A 154 -14.12 -1.40 3.42
N ALA A 155 -14.90 -1.11 2.38
CA ALA A 155 -14.66 0.01 1.48
C ALA A 155 -14.75 1.40 2.17
N GLN A 156 -15.31 1.48 3.36
CA GLN A 156 -15.37 2.68 4.20
C GLN A 156 -14.24 2.73 5.25
N GLY A 157 -13.32 1.78 5.22
CA GLY A 157 -12.22 1.67 6.17
C GLY A 157 -12.63 1.15 7.55
N GLN A 158 -13.83 0.57 7.70
CA GLN A 158 -14.23 -0.06 8.96
C GLN A 158 -13.60 -1.46 9.06
N GLU A 159 -12.89 -1.72 10.17
CA GLU A 159 -12.35 -3.04 10.45
C GLU A 159 -13.47 -4.10 10.47
N ARG A 160 -13.26 -5.18 9.72
CA ARG A 160 -14.15 -6.34 9.64
C ARG A 160 -13.55 -7.55 10.32
N ALA A 161 -12.24 -7.71 10.20
CA ALA A 161 -11.53 -8.83 10.78
C ALA A 161 -10.06 -8.51 11.01
N PHE A 162 -9.48 -9.18 11.99
CA PHE A 162 -8.04 -9.27 12.22
C PHE A 162 -7.60 -10.72 12.19
N ARG A 163 -6.56 -11.03 11.42
CA ARG A 163 -5.96 -12.36 11.33
C ARG A 163 -4.55 -12.31 11.91
N SER A 164 -4.38 -12.85 13.11
CA SER A 164 -3.08 -12.87 13.80
C SER A 164 -2.10 -13.83 13.10
N PHE A 165 -0.84 -13.44 13.07
CA PHE A 165 0.26 -14.29 12.62
C PHE A 165 0.85 -15.17 13.72
N GLU A 166 0.29 -15.13 14.93
CA GLU A 166 0.68 -15.97 16.06
C GLU A 166 2.16 -15.85 16.44
N GLY A 167 2.73 -14.65 16.28
CA GLY A 167 4.13 -14.35 16.58
C GLY A 167 5.11 -14.68 15.45
N ARG A 168 4.62 -15.12 14.29
CA ARG A 168 5.45 -15.24 13.08
C ARG A 168 5.72 -13.85 12.49
N ILE A 169 6.93 -13.64 11.98
CA ILE A 169 7.34 -12.35 11.40
C ILE A 169 7.17 -12.41 9.88
N PRO A 170 6.34 -11.55 9.28
CA PRO A 170 6.17 -11.50 7.83
C PRO A 170 7.43 -10.93 7.16
N VAL A 171 7.88 -11.55 6.08
CA VAL A 171 9.08 -11.16 5.33
C VAL A 171 8.72 -10.60 3.96
N LEU A 172 7.83 -11.28 3.24
CA LEU A 172 7.34 -10.86 1.94
C LEU A 172 5.83 -10.93 1.91
N CYS A 173 5.23 -10.05 1.14
CA CYS A 173 3.82 -10.08 0.87
C CYS A 173 3.54 -9.77 -0.59
N ALA A 174 2.51 -10.41 -1.13
CA ALA A 174 1.97 -10.14 -2.45
C ALA A 174 0.44 -10.12 -2.37
N THR A 175 -0.17 -9.29 -3.19
CA THR A 175 -1.62 -9.20 -3.31
C THR A 175 -2.00 -9.25 -4.77
N GLU A 176 -3.05 -10.03 -5.09
CA GLU A 176 -3.63 -10.09 -6.43
C GLU A 176 -5.14 -10.35 -6.30
N GLY A 177 -5.94 -9.41 -6.77
CA GLY A 177 -7.39 -9.47 -6.64
C GLY A 177 -7.84 -9.68 -5.19
N GLU A 178 -8.50 -10.80 -4.93
CA GLU A 178 -9.03 -11.17 -3.61
C GLU A 178 -8.05 -11.99 -2.76
N LYS A 179 -6.82 -12.19 -3.25
CA LYS A 179 -5.84 -13.05 -2.59
C LYS A 179 -4.69 -12.25 -2.01
N ILE A 180 -4.25 -12.65 -0.82
CA ILE A 180 -3.10 -12.10 -0.12
C ILE A 180 -2.18 -13.26 0.26
N ALA A 181 -0.93 -13.20 -0.14
CA ALA A 181 0.08 -14.17 0.26
C ALA A 181 1.14 -13.51 1.12
N VAL A 182 1.50 -14.16 2.22
CA VAL A 182 2.53 -13.69 3.15
C VAL A 182 3.52 -14.82 3.38
N SER A 183 4.79 -14.56 3.23
CA SER A 183 5.83 -15.49 3.65
C SER A 183 6.35 -15.12 5.03
N PHE A 184 6.59 -16.14 5.83
CA PHE A 184 7.20 -16.02 7.15
C PHE A 184 8.54 -16.73 7.17
N GLU A 185 9.53 -16.12 7.83
CA GLU A 185 10.79 -16.78 8.12
C GLU A 185 10.66 -17.53 9.45
N ASP A 186 10.92 -18.84 9.43
CA ASP A 186 11.05 -19.59 10.68
C ASP A 186 12.49 -19.45 11.20
N SER A 187 12.65 -18.66 12.24
CA SER A 187 13.95 -18.41 12.90
C SER A 187 14.59 -19.66 13.52
N ARG A 188 13.86 -20.77 13.64
CA ARG A 188 14.33 -22.01 14.24
C ARG A 188 14.92 -23.00 13.23
N MET A 189 14.57 -22.86 11.95
CA MET A 189 15.04 -23.76 10.90
C MET A 189 15.51 -22.94 9.70
N LEU A 190 16.82 -22.90 9.48
CA LEU A 190 17.53 -22.08 8.48
C LEU A 190 17.04 -22.24 7.03
N PHE A 191 16.10 -23.12 6.71
CA PHE A 191 15.66 -23.39 5.34
C PHE A 191 14.18 -23.78 5.21
N GLU A 192 13.38 -23.60 6.26
CA GLU A 192 11.93 -23.84 6.20
C GLU A 192 11.20 -22.51 6.31
N ASN A 193 10.48 -22.16 5.28
CA ASN A 193 9.62 -21.01 5.22
C ASN A 193 8.17 -21.48 5.06
N THR A 194 7.23 -20.72 5.54
CA THR A 194 5.81 -20.96 5.30
C THR A 194 5.25 -19.84 4.47
N VAL A 195 4.51 -20.18 3.43
CA VAL A 195 3.66 -19.24 2.70
C VAL A 195 2.24 -19.41 3.20
N TRP A 196 1.72 -18.33 3.76
CA TRP A 196 0.35 -18.20 4.22
C TRP A 196 -0.43 -17.45 3.15
N CYS A 197 -1.54 -18.02 2.72
CA CYS A 197 -2.39 -17.40 1.72
C CYS A 197 -3.80 -17.22 2.29
N TYR A 198 -4.37 -16.04 2.07
CA TYR A 198 -5.69 -15.67 2.51
C TYR A 198 -6.54 -15.25 1.31
N ASP A 199 -7.71 -15.84 1.19
CA ASP A 199 -8.73 -15.46 0.22
C ASP A 199 -9.76 -14.57 0.94
N THR A 200 -9.80 -13.30 0.58
CA THR A 200 -10.66 -12.29 1.24
C THR A 200 -12.14 -12.47 0.90
N GLU A 201 -12.47 -13.17 -0.19
CA GLU A 201 -13.85 -13.43 -0.58
C GLU A 201 -14.42 -14.64 0.17
N LYS A 202 -13.64 -15.72 0.26
CA LYS A 202 -14.04 -16.96 0.91
C LYS A 202 -13.79 -16.96 2.41
N ASP A 203 -13.11 -15.94 2.93
CA ASP A 203 -12.61 -15.88 4.32
C ASP A 203 -11.86 -17.16 4.72
N SER A 204 -11.00 -17.65 3.83
CA SER A 204 -10.28 -18.89 4.01
C SER A 204 -8.78 -18.70 3.97
N VAL A 205 -8.09 -19.46 4.81
CA VAL A 205 -6.63 -19.49 4.92
C VAL A 205 -6.15 -20.85 4.48
N TRP A 206 -5.05 -20.89 3.74
CA TRP A 206 -4.25 -22.10 3.56
C TRP A 206 -2.77 -21.78 3.72
N GLU A 207 -2.01 -22.77 4.15
CA GLU A 207 -0.57 -22.66 4.34
C GLU A 207 0.14 -23.71 3.50
N SER A 208 1.30 -23.33 2.99
CA SER A 208 2.17 -24.23 2.25
C SER A 208 3.60 -24.09 2.77
N PRO A 209 4.25 -25.19 3.16
CA PRO A 209 5.67 -25.14 3.48
C PRO A 209 6.49 -24.91 2.20
N ALA A 210 7.51 -24.08 2.31
CA ALA A 210 8.46 -23.82 1.24
C ALA A 210 9.90 -24.09 1.74
N LYS A 211 10.69 -24.82 0.96
CA LYS A 211 12.08 -25.09 1.29
C LYS A 211 12.99 -24.04 0.67
N GLY A 212 13.95 -23.56 1.44
CA GLY A 212 14.93 -22.57 0.99
C GLY A 212 14.48 -21.13 1.25
N HIS A 213 15.28 -20.15 0.82
CA HIS A 213 14.95 -18.74 0.96
C HIS A 213 13.98 -18.29 -0.13
N ILE A 214 12.84 -17.74 0.28
CA ILE A 214 11.90 -17.09 -0.62
C ILE A 214 12.43 -15.67 -0.88
N ARG A 215 12.77 -15.36 -2.14
CA ARG A 215 13.26 -14.03 -2.53
C ARG A 215 12.18 -13.16 -3.13
N THR A 216 11.14 -13.78 -3.67
CA THR A 216 10.04 -13.10 -4.34
C THR A 216 8.78 -13.92 -4.21
N LEU A 217 7.66 -13.25 -4.06
CA LEU A 217 6.34 -13.85 -3.96
C LEU A 217 5.45 -13.21 -5.03
N PHE A 218 4.81 -14.05 -5.84
CA PHE A 218 3.81 -13.65 -6.84
C PHE A 218 2.56 -14.47 -6.66
N LEU A 219 1.42 -13.83 -6.89
CA LEU A 219 0.13 -14.48 -7.09
C LEU A 219 -0.21 -14.42 -8.59
N ALA A 220 -0.84 -15.45 -9.10
CA ALA A 220 -1.30 -15.54 -10.49
C ALA A 220 -2.75 -16.06 -10.53
#